data_41a543b921c8530db87a0d23ae84ebe4
#
_entry.id   41a543b921c8530db87a0d23ae84ebe4
#
_cell.length_a   1.000
_cell.length_b   1.000
_cell.length_c   1.000
_cell.angle_alpha   90.00
_cell.angle_beta   90.00
_cell.angle_gamma   90.00
#
_symmetry.space_group_name_H-M   'P 1'
#
loop_
_entity.id
_entity.type
_entity.pdbx_description
1 polymer ?
#
loop_
_entity_poly.entity_id
_entity_poly.type
_entity_poly.pdbx_seq_one_letter_code
_entity_poly.pdbx_strand_id
1 'polypeptide(L)'
;MISPYFVPRKRVGALRSYKFAKHLKDLDWQVCVVHLEVKGQKLSDEEKLALEGVELFELKTPFDRTINRSSSDLGEVDPHISNHMESCNLTETQSQSNTSITKYKIPLPNRSEYIPEDQEKKEEGMRAKKDIVQVGAPIQRVIDRFECYFPMDTWYPLLRSHLNYMEQILIQEKPNLLWVTADPWSGLSVIRTLSKRLGVPFVVDFRDPFTLCPIRSAKKSNWAKKVEKNLEVKVIQEAAAIVFTADETLKLYQESYALHADKMHLIHNAFDYDFLNSSAQLDQNMELEQNNELFRETNKLSAFIDSSANRDRTSTSEGSSKSEPFKLLFLGKFRSSSPIEPLIKSFLVIKKNHSTFFSNIRLYHIGTLENQVQKELENLGLTRQFISLSPIPYDRVPDFIENFDGLISLLNPIRNMVIPSKFWDYLPATPPIISIGTNLEMKEILTNTQRGYQFESFQTEEIAQKLYELQVQRGSFSLKSGTSKKHLNRIVRFSAKHKTRELSDLFLSVIKN
;
A
#
# COMPACT_ATOMS: atom_id res chain seq x y z
N MET A 1 6.21 20.49 8.38
CA MET A 1 6.10 19.06 8.01
C MET A 1 7.40 18.58 7.40
N ILE A 2 7.97 17.47 7.89
CA ILE A 2 9.14 16.81 7.28
C ILE A 2 8.65 15.52 6.63
N SER A 3 8.58 15.52 5.31
CA SER A 3 8.11 14.39 4.52
C SER A 3 9.09 14.09 3.40
N PRO A 4 10.12 13.26 3.63
CA PRO A 4 11.13 12.96 2.60
C PRO A 4 10.51 12.45 1.31
N TYR A 5 9.38 11.71 1.39
CA TYR A 5 8.56 11.36 0.24
C TYR A 5 7.34 12.29 0.17
N PHE A 6 7.30 13.10 -0.87
CA PHE A 6 6.20 14.01 -1.16
C PHE A 6 5.97 14.06 -2.69
N VAL A 7 4.85 14.64 -3.13
CA VAL A 7 4.63 14.88 -4.56
C VAL A 7 5.73 15.81 -5.12
N PRO A 8 6.13 15.67 -6.37
CA PRO A 8 5.58 14.87 -7.46
C PRO A 8 6.01 13.40 -7.45
N ARG A 9 6.60 12.90 -6.37
CA ARG A 9 7.01 11.50 -6.25
C ARG A 9 5.80 10.58 -6.26
N LYS A 10 5.63 9.81 -7.32
CA LYS A 10 4.50 8.87 -7.49
C LYS A 10 4.70 7.59 -6.66
N ARG A 11 4.68 7.73 -5.34
CA ARG A 11 4.76 6.63 -4.38
C ARG A 11 3.62 6.71 -3.38
N VAL A 12 3.11 5.56 -2.97
CA VAL A 12 2.06 5.46 -1.94
C VAL A 12 2.43 6.22 -0.67
N GLY A 13 3.73 6.17 -0.29
CA GLY A 13 4.25 6.89 0.88
C GLY A 13 4.17 8.41 0.79
N ALA A 14 4.09 9.00 -0.41
CA ALA A 14 3.94 10.44 -0.60
C ALA A 14 2.48 10.90 -0.47
N LEU A 15 1.51 10.01 -0.73
CA LEU A 15 0.09 10.37 -0.81
C LEU A 15 -0.49 10.79 0.54
N ARG A 16 -0.07 10.16 1.65
CA ARG A 16 -0.59 10.51 2.98
C ARG A 16 -0.23 11.94 3.39
N SER A 17 1.05 12.30 3.28
CA SER A 17 1.52 13.65 3.59
C SER A 17 0.94 14.70 2.63
N TYR A 18 0.81 14.37 1.35
CA TYR A 18 0.17 15.22 0.37
C TYR A 18 -1.31 15.51 0.73
N LYS A 19 -2.09 14.46 1.04
CA LYS A 19 -3.49 14.60 1.44
C LYS A 19 -3.64 15.48 2.68
N PHE A 20 -2.80 15.29 3.69
CA PHE A 20 -2.82 16.13 4.88
C PHE A 20 -2.39 17.58 4.60
N ALA A 21 -1.32 17.79 3.83
CA ALA A 21 -0.89 19.15 3.48
C ALA A 21 -1.99 19.92 2.73
N LYS A 22 -2.66 19.25 1.76
CA LYS A 22 -3.77 19.78 0.99
C LYS A 22 -4.93 20.27 1.87
N HIS A 23 -5.30 19.53 2.91
CA HIS A 23 -6.48 19.82 3.71
C HIS A 23 -6.20 20.56 5.04
N LEU A 24 -4.96 20.56 5.54
CA LEU A 24 -4.60 21.33 6.74
C LEU A 24 -4.73 22.84 6.50
N LYS A 25 -4.38 23.33 5.32
CA LYS A 25 -4.57 24.75 4.96
C LYS A 25 -6.02 25.20 5.04
N ASP A 26 -6.97 24.30 4.76
CA ASP A 26 -8.41 24.56 4.85
C ASP A 26 -8.91 24.64 6.31
N LEU A 27 -8.04 24.32 7.27
CA LEU A 27 -8.26 24.35 8.71
C LEU A 27 -7.39 25.42 9.41
N ASP A 28 -7.06 26.50 8.71
CA ASP A 28 -6.29 27.65 9.17
C ASP A 28 -4.84 27.33 9.61
N TRP A 29 -4.26 26.21 9.11
CA TRP A 29 -2.86 25.91 9.33
C TRP A 29 -1.99 26.55 8.24
N GLN A 30 -0.97 27.30 8.67
CA GLN A 30 0.15 27.63 7.80
C GLN A 30 1.05 26.39 7.68
N VAL A 31 1.09 25.80 6.48
CA VAL A 31 1.76 24.53 6.24
C VAL A 31 3.02 24.75 5.43
N CYS A 32 4.18 24.37 5.98
CA CYS A 32 5.41 24.24 5.22
C CYS A 32 5.88 22.77 5.17
N VAL A 33 6.31 22.31 3.99
CA VAL A 33 6.73 20.94 3.75
C VAL A 33 8.18 20.91 3.28
N VAL A 34 9.02 20.22 4.03
CA VAL A 34 10.40 19.93 3.64
C VAL A 34 10.47 18.52 3.06
N HIS A 35 10.86 18.39 1.79
CA HIS A 35 10.88 17.12 1.07
C HIS A 35 12.12 16.95 0.19
N LEU A 36 12.37 15.71 -0.25
CA LEU A 36 13.47 15.43 -1.18
C LEU A 36 13.07 15.78 -2.61
N GLU A 37 13.95 16.47 -3.31
CA GLU A 37 13.84 16.74 -4.74
C GLU A 37 13.62 15.46 -5.55
N VAL A 38 12.80 15.55 -6.59
CA VAL A 38 12.60 14.49 -7.57
C VAL A 38 13.04 15.01 -8.94
N LYS A 39 14.28 14.70 -9.32
CA LYS A 39 14.86 15.20 -10.57
C LYS A 39 13.99 14.83 -11.77
N GLY A 40 13.79 15.81 -12.64
CA GLY A 40 13.03 15.61 -13.88
C GLY A 40 11.51 15.46 -13.72
N GLN A 41 10.97 15.52 -12.50
CA GLN A 41 9.54 15.51 -12.25
C GLN A 41 9.11 16.87 -11.69
N LYS A 42 7.95 17.35 -12.14
CA LYS A 42 7.31 18.57 -11.65
C LYS A 42 5.93 18.22 -11.14
N LEU A 43 5.41 19.04 -10.24
CA LEU A 43 4.01 18.97 -9.83
C LEU A 43 3.10 19.12 -11.04
N SER A 44 2.05 18.33 -11.12
CA SER A 44 0.97 18.55 -12.07
C SER A 44 0.24 19.86 -11.74
N ASP A 45 -0.54 20.39 -12.67
CA ASP A 45 -1.29 21.62 -12.42
C ASP A 45 -2.36 21.41 -11.35
N GLU A 46 -2.94 20.22 -11.26
CA GLU A 46 -3.84 19.82 -10.18
C GLU A 46 -3.13 19.78 -8.82
N GLU A 47 -1.91 19.21 -8.76
CA GLU A 47 -1.11 19.17 -7.53
C GLU A 47 -0.71 20.58 -7.08
N LYS A 48 -0.36 21.47 -8.00
CA LYS A 48 -0.06 22.89 -7.71
C LYS A 48 -1.27 23.61 -7.14
N LEU A 49 -2.44 23.47 -7.78
CA LEU A 49 -3.69 24.06 -7.32
C LEU A 49 -4.08 23.54 -5.93
N ALA A 50 -3.97 22.22 -5.73
CA ALA A 50 -4.27 21.58 -4.44
C ALA A 50 -3.35 22.05 -3.30
N LEU A 51 -2.09 22.41 -3.62
CA LEU A 51 -1.08 22.89 -2.67
C LEU A 51 -0.94 24.41 -2.65
N GLU A 52 -1.83 25.16 -3.29
CA GLU A 52 -1.82 26.62 -3.20
C GLU A 52 -1.91 27.06 -1.74
N GLY A 53 -0.99 27.92 -1.30
CA GLY A 53 -0.85 28.35 0.10
C GLY A 53 -0.05 27.37 0.99
N VAL A 54 0.49 26.28 0.45
CA VAL A 54 1.44 25.41 1.14
C VAL A 54 2.87 25.75 0.68
N GLU A 55 3.77 26.03 1.61
CA GLU A 55 5.16 26.31 1.30
C GLU A 55 5.96 25.02 1.15
N LEU A 56 6.70 24.89 0.04
CA LEU A 56 7.46 23.70 -0.29
C LEU A 56 8.97 24.01 -0.32
N PHE A 57 9.74 23.26 0.47
CA PHE A 57 11.20 23.35 0.54
C PHE A 57 11.83 22.06 0.05
N GLU A 58 12.55 22.14 -1.07
CA GLU A 58 13.20 20.98 -1.68
C GLU A 58 14.62 20.77 -1.15
N LEU A 59 14.90 19.57 -0.66
CA LEU A 59 16.25 19.12 -0.34
C LEU A 59 16.88 18.50 -1.58
N LYS A 60 17.91 19.14 -2.12
CA LYS A 60 18.59 18.68 -3.34
C LYS A 60 19.23 17.32 -3.17
N THR A 61 19.02 16.45 -4.15
CA THR A 61 19.61 15.12 -4.18
C THR A 61 20.79 15.07 -5.14
N PRO A 62 22.01 14.70 -4.71
CA PRO A 62 23.21 14.68 -5.57
C PRO A 62 23.11 13.62 -6.67
N PHE A 63 22.28 12.59 -6.49
CA PHE A 63 22.12 11.50 -7.44
C PHE A 63 20.65 11.31 -7.79
N ASP A 64 20.38 11.01 -9.06
CA ASP A 64 19.08 10.55 -9.51
C ASP A 64 18.87 9.10 -9.05
N ARG A 65 18.50 8.93 -7.79
CA ARG A 65 18.11 7.62 -7.25
C ARG A 65 16.63 7.39 -7.54
N THR A 66 16.27 7.26 -8.79
CA THR A 66 15.05 6.56 -9.21
C THR A 66 15.17 5.06 -8.92
N ILE A 67 15.56 4.73 -7.69
CA ILE A 67 15.42 3.36 -7.18
C ILE A 67 13.93 3.20 -6.91
N ASN A 68 13.24 2.59 -7.87
CA ASN A 68 11.84 2.18 -7.79
C ASN A 68 11.67 1.06 -6.75
N ARG A 69 11.94 1.35 -5.48
CA ARG A 69 11.57 0.48 -4.36
C ARG A 69 10.43 1.12 -3.59
N SER A 70 9.28 0.50 -3.69
CA SER A 70 8.21 0.67 -2.70
C SER A 70 8.63 -0.06 -1.41
N SER A 71 8.22 0.44 -0.24
CA SER A 71 8.29 -0.30 1.03
C SER A 71 7.58 -1.67 0.94
N SER A 72 6.75 -1.89 -0.08
CA SER A 72 6.17 -3.18 -0.48
C SER A 72 7.20 -4.19 -1.03
N ASP A 73 8.42 -3.76 -1.40
CA ASP A 73 9.49 -4.64 -1.90
C ASP A 73 10.25 -5.37 -0.77
N LEU A 74 9.87 -5.16 0.48
CA LEU A 74 10.41 -5.88 1.64
C LEU A 74 9.96 -7.35 1.74
N GLY A 75 9.28 -7.89 0.73
CA GLY A 75 8.66 -9.23 0.75
C GLY A 75 9.50 -10.41 0.28
N GLU A 76 10.67 -10.20 -0.32
CA GLU A 76 11.50 -11.33 -0.78
C GLU A 76 12.53 -11.72 0.28
N VAL A 77 12.26 -12.80 0.99
CA VAL A 77 13.30 -13.60 1.64
C VAL A 77 13.93 -14.43 0.52
N ASP A 78 15.16 -14.11 0.15
CA ASP A 78 15.97 -14.91 -0.77
C ASP A 78 16.06 -16.35 -0.20
N PRO A 79 15.66 -17.38 -0.93
CA PRO A 79 15.77 -18.77 -0.48
C PRO A 79 17.20 -19.18 -0.09
N HIS A 80 18.22 -18.46 -0.60
CA HIS A 80 19.62 -18.69 -0.23
C HIS A 80 20.01 -18.15 1.16
N ILE A 81 19.21 -17.29 1.81
CA ILE A 81 19.49 -16.84 3.19
C ILE A 81 19.12 -17.91 4.22
N SER A 82 18.20 -18.82 3.89
CA SER A 82 17.83 -19.92 4.81
C SER A 82 18.98 -20.90 5.05
N ASN A 83 19.87 -21.09 4.10
CA ASN A 83 21.00 -22.03 4.22
C ASN A 83 22.21 -21.45 4.98
N HIS A 84 22.26 -20.13 5.22
CA HIS A 84 23.35 -19.52 6.01
C HIS A 84 23.00 -19.34 7.51
N MET A 85 21.75 -19.61 7.93
CA MET A 85 21.36 -19.55 9.35
C MET A 85 21.69 -20.84 10.12
N GLU A 86 22.03 -21.93 9.46
CA GLU A 86 22.40 -23.19 10.13
C GLU A 86 23.86 -23.27 10.58
N SER A 87 24.73 -22.35 10.16
CA SER A 87 26.17 -22.43 10.48
C SER A 87 26.68 -21.50 11.59
N CYS A 88 25.81 -20.78 12.29
CA CYS A 88 26.19 -19.93 13.43
C CYS A 88 25.62 -20.50 14.75
N ASN A 89 26.03 -21.71 15.10
CA ASN A 89 25.94 -22.19 16.49
C ASN A 89 27.06 -21.51 17.31
N LEU A 90 26.70 -20.50 18.07
CA LEU A 90 27.57 -19.93 19.10
C LEU A 90 27.12 -20.40 20.45
N THR A 91 28.08 -21.01 21.14
CA THR A 91 28.10 -21.46 22.51
C THR A 91 27.42 -20.54 23.51
N GLU A 92 26.49 -21.10 24.26
CA GLU A 92 25.85 -20.47 25.40
C GLU A 92 26.87 -20.30 26.56
N THR A 93 27.02 -19.07 27.02
CA THR A 93 27.51 -18.78 28.36
C THR A 93 26.35 -18.25 29.20
N GLN A 94 26.00 -18.98 30.20
CA GLN A 94 24.94 -18.70 31.17
C GLN A 94 25.29 -17.47 32.01
N SER A 95 24.36 -16.48 32.06
CA SER A 95 24.22 -15.64 33.24
C SER A 95 22.75 -15.44 33.55
N GLN A 96 22.37 -15.88 34.73
CA GLN A 96 21.03 -15.85 35.30
C GLN A 96 20.62 -14.40 35.61
N SER A 97 19.45 -13.99 35.17
CA SER A 97 18.61 -13.04 35.88
C SER A 97 17.15 -13.29 35.51
N ASN A 98 16.35 -13.58 36.54
CA ASN A 98 14.94 -13.90 36.51
C ASN A 98 14.09 -12.72 36.04
N THR A 99 13.36 -12.87 34.92
CA THR A 99 12.04 -12.26 34.71
C THR A 99 11.27 -13.13 33.71
N SER A 100 10.15 -13.66 34.15
CA SER A 100 9.27 -14.55 33.41
C SER A 100 8.59 -13.81 32.25
N ILE A 101 8.96 -14.16 31.04
CA ILE A 101 8.25 -13.77 29.81
C ILE A 101 7.64 -15.04 29.23
N THR A 102 6.32 -15.09 29.21
CA THR A 102 5.54 -16.17 28.61
C THR A 102 5.77 -16.18 27.10
N LYS A 103 6.46 -17.20 26.59
CA LYS A 103 6.70 -17.41 25.15
C LYS A 103 5.48 -18.07 24.54
N TYR A 104 4.81 -17.37 23.64
CA TYR A 104 3.90 -18.01 22.68
C TYR A 104 4.72 -18.65 21.56
N LYS A 105 4.70 -19.99 21.50
CA LYS A 105 5.21 -20.77 20.36
C LYS A 105 4.14 -20.86 19.29
N ILE A 106 4.42 -20.33 18.10
CA ILE A 106 3.64 -20.61 16.89
C ILE A 106 4.22 -21.88 16.26
N PRO A 107 3.42 -22.94 16.00
CA PRO A 107 3.93 -24.16 15.36
C PRO A 107 4.23 -23.92 13.88
N LEU A 108 5.40 -24.32 13.45
CA LEU A 108 5.76 -24.44 12.03
C LEU A 108 5.25 -25.77 11.49
N PRO A 109 4.68 -25.84 10.27
CA PRO A 109 4.29 -27.11 9.68
C PRO A 109 5.49 -27.94 9.24
N ASN A 110 5.43 -29.23 9.49
CA ASN A 110 6.42 -30.25 9.14
C ASN A 110 6.65 -30.36 7.63
N ARG A 111 7.93 -30.50 7.31
CA ARG A 111 8.44 -30.81 5.96
C ARG A 111 8.61 -32.32 5.86
N SER A 112 7.97 -32.97 4.91
CA SER A 112 8.47 -34.21 4.32
C SER A 112 7.95 -34.38 2.89
N GLU A 113 8.91 -34.72 2.01
CA GLU A 113 8.81 -35.44 0.73
C GLU A 113 8.33 -34.73 -0.51
N TYR A 114 9.23 -34.33 -1.40
CA TYR A 114 9.43 -34.96 -2.72
C TYR A 114 10.66 -34.36 -3.43
N ILE A 115 11.63 -35.23 -3.77
CA ILE A 115 12.64 -35.01 -4.80
C ILE A 115 12.29 -35.98 -5.94
N PRO A 116 12.38 -35.59 -7.23
CA PRO A 116 13.33 -36.25 -8.08
C PRO A 116 14.14 -35.32 -9.03
N GLU A 117 15.27 -35.86 -9.38
CA GLU A 117 16.43 -35.40 -10.14
C GLU A 117 16.19 -35.20 -11.65
N ASP A 118 17.13 -34.40 -12.22
CA ASP A 118 17.74 -34.45 -13.56
C ASP A 118 16.93 -34.06 -14.81
N GLN A 119 17.37 -33.06 -15.53
CA GLN A 119 18.33 -33.14 -16.65
C GLN A 119 18.51 -31.80 -17.37
N GLU A 120 19.78 -31.49 -17.63
CA GLU A 120 20.26 -30.46 -18.56
C GLU A 120 19.77 -30.68 -19.98
N LYS A 121 19.45 -29.60 -20.72
CA LYS A 121 19.97 -29.41 -22.09
C LYS A 121 19.79 -27.96 -22.56
N LYS A 122 20.87 -27.47 -23.14
CA LYS A 122 21.07 -26.25 -23.92
C LYS A 122 20.12 -26.16 -25.13
N GLU A 123 19.73 -24.92 -25.47
CA GLU A 123 19.98 -24.44 -26.83
C GLU A 123 19.71 -22.93 -26.97
N GLU A 124 20.53 -22.31 -27.77
CA GLU A 124 20.64 -20.91 -28.14
C GLU A 124 19.49 -20.46 -29.07
N GLY A 125 19.19 -19.17 -28.99
CA GLY A 125 18.70 -18.56 -30.20
C GLY A 125 17.74 -17.38 -30.04
N MET A 126 18.28 -16.22 -30.32
CA MET A 126 17.72 -14.98 -30.87
C MET A 126 17.29 -13.85 -29.95
N ARG A 127 18.13 -12.84 -30.06
CA ARG A 127 18.04 -11.47 -29.55
C ARG A 127 16.86 -10.72 -30.13
N ALA A 128 16.12 -10.02 -29.25
CA ALA A 128 15.62 -8.69 -29.54
C ALA A 128 15.68 -7.87 -28.25
N LYS A 129 16.63 -6.95 -28.22
CA LYS A 129 16.84 -5.97 -27.15
C LYS A 129 15.71 -4.97 -27.11
N LYS A 130 15.15 -4.72 -25.91
CA LYS A 130 14.74 -3.39 -25.47
C LYS A 130 15.30 -3.18 -24.09
N ASP A 131 16.19 -2.20 -23.98
CA ASP A 131 16.96 -1.87 -22.79
C ASP A 131 16.04 -1.23 -21.74
N ILE A 132 15.56 -2.06 -20.81
CA ILE A 132 15.25 -1.60 -19.47
C ILE A 132 16.53 -1.89 -18.68
N VAL A 133 17.24 -0.84 -18.27
CA VAL A 133 18.42 -0.96 -17.43
C VAL A 133 17.98 -1.57 -16.10
N GLN A 134 18.02 -2.90 -16.02
CA GLN A 134 18.05 -3.59 -14.74
C GLN A 134 19.37 -3.22 -14.08
N VAL A 135 19.28 -2.58 -12.92
CA VAL A 135 20.42 -2.38 -12.03
C VAL A 135 21.05 -3.76 -11.83
N GLY A 136 22.29 -3.94 -12.30
CA GLY A 136 22.93 -5.26 -12.34
C GLY A 136 22.93 -5.94 -10.96
N ALA A 137 22.72 -7.23 -10.92
CA ALA A 137 22.70 -8.06 -9.71
C ALA A 137 23.79 -7.75 -8.65
N PRO A 138 25.03 -7.35 -9.04
CA PRO A 138 26.04 -6.94 -8.06
C PRO A 138 25.71 -5.67 -7.29
N ILE A 139 25.16 -4.64 -7.93
CA ILE A 139 24.79 -3.37 -7.27
C ILE A 139 23.63 -3.61 -6.30
N GLN A 140 22.69 -4.45 -6.65
CA GLN A 140 21.59 -4.81 -5.79
C GLN A 140 22.07 -5.50 -4.50
N ARG A 141 23.00 -6.46 -4.59
CA ARG A 141 23.61 -7.12 -3.43
C ARG A 141 24.36 -6.13 -2.51
N VAL A 142 25.01 -5.12 -3.08
CA VAL A 142 25.68 -4.06 -2.29
C VAL A 142 24.65 -3.23 -1.52
N ILE A 143 23.53 -2.86 -2.16
CA ILE A 143 22.46 -2.11 -1.51
C ILE A 143 21.82 -2.96 -0.39
N ASP A 144 21.51 -4.23 -0.64
CA ASP A 144 20.91 -5.13 0.33
C ASP A 144 21.85 -5.37 1.52
N ARG A 145 23.13 -5.49 1.26
CA ARG A 145 24.17 -5.61 2.30
C ARG A 145 24.30 -4.32 3.12
N PHE A 146 24.23 -3.17 2.46
CA PHE A 146 24.21 -1.87 3.13
C PHE A 146 22.97 -1.73 4.02
N GLU A 147 21.78 -2.07 3.51
CA GLU A 147 20.54 -2.04 4.29
C GLU A 147 20.54 -3.00 5.48
N CYS A 148 21.22 -4.15 5.38
CA CYS A 148 21.38 -5.09 6.49
C CYS A 148 22.22 -4.52 7.64
N TYR A 149 23.37 -3.93 7.33
CA TYR A 149 24.31 -3.47 8.34
C TYR A 149 24.09 -2.02 8.77
N PHE A 150 23.48 -1.20 7.91
CA PHE A 150 23.27 0.20 8.23
C PHE A 150 21.92 0.41 8.96
N PRO A 151 21.91 1.11 10.11
CA PRO A 151 20.67 1.44 10.78
C PRO A 151 19.83 2.42 9.95
N MET A 152 18.51 2.35 10.10
CA MET A 152 17.52 3.15 9.36
C MET A 152 17.41 2.78 7.87
N ASP A 153 17.63 3.73 6.96
CA ASP A 153 17.48 3.56 5.52
C ASP A 153 18.58 4.29 4.75
N THR A 154 18.59 4.13 3.44
CA THR A 154 19.61 4.72 2.56
C THR A 154 19.55 6.24 2.44
N TRP A 155 18.49 6.88 2.95
CA TRP A 155 18.33 8.34 2.95
C TRP A 155 18.99 9.03 4.14
N TYR A 156 19.37 8.27 5.16
CA TYR A 156 19.94 8.83 6.38
C TYR A 156 21.13 9.75 6.15
N PRO A 157 22.17 9.38 5.37
CA PRO A 157 23.31 10.27 5.14
C PRO A 157 22.89 11.58 4.46
N LEU A 158 21.97 11.49 3.49
CA LEU A 158 21.47 12.66 2.76
C LEU A 158 20.66 13.58 3.66
N LEU A 159 19.69 13.06 4.40
CA LEU A 159 18.88 13.89 5.30
C LEU A 159 19.73 14.52 6.40
N ARG A 160 20.75 13.80 6.89
CA ARG A 160 21.68 14.33 7.88
C ARG A 160 22.56 15.44 7.32
N SER A 161 23.00 15.37 6.06
CA SER A 161 23.78 16.44 5.43
C SER A 161 23.00 17.74 5.24
N HIS A 162 21.67 17.65 5.14
CA HIS A 162 20.78 18.81 5.03
C HIS A 162 20.26 19.34 6.38
N LEU A 163 20.72 18.79 7.51
CA LEU A 163 20.17 19.14 8.83
C LEU A 163 20.27 20.63 9.14
N ASN A 164 21.42 21.25 8.87
CA ASN A 164 21.62 22.68 9.11
C ASN A 164 20.76 23.55 8.18
N TYR A 165 20.56 23.13 6.94
CA TYR A 165 19.68 23.81 6.00
C TYR A 165 18.21 23.74 6.46
N MET A 166 17.76 22.56 6.88
CA MET A 166 16.42 22.40 7.47
C MET A 166 16.25 23.26 8.73
N GLU A 167 17.26 23.32 9.57
CA GLU A 167 17.25 24.16 10.77
C GLU A 167 17.09 25.65 10.42
N GLN A 168 17.80 26.14 9.40
CA GLN A 168 17.66 27.53 8.92
C GLN A 168 16.24 27.83 8.42
N ILE A 169 15.66 26.91 7.63
CA ILE A 169 14.27 27.03 7.20
C ILE A 169 13.34 27.15 8.43
N LEU A 170 13.47 26.26 9.41
CA LEU A 170 12.60 26.24 10.58
C LEU A 170 12.80 27.45 11.49
N ILE A 171 14.00 28.03 11.56
CA ILE A 171 14.24 29.30 12.28
C ILE A 171 13.52 30.45 11.58
N GLN A 172 13.49 30.46 10.26
CA GLN A 172 12.81 31.45 9.44
C GLN A 172 11.29 31.33 9.55
N GLU A 173 10.77 30.12 9.39
CA GLU A 173 9.31 29.81 9.40
C GLU A 173 8.68 29.80 10.80
N LYS A 174 9.48 29.64 11.85
CA LYS A 174 9.06 29.66 13.28
C LYS A 174 7.86 28.74 13.56
N PRO A 175 7.90 27.46 13.19
CA PRO A 175 6.76 26.56 13.36
C PRO A 175 6.43 26.34 14.85
N ASN A 176 5.15 26.26 15.16
CA ASN A 176 4.68 25.88 16.49
C ASN A 176 4.75 24.36 16.73
N LEU A 177 4.81 23.58 15.67
CA LEU A 177 4.83 22.12 15.72
C LEU A 177 5.61 21.53 14.54
N LEU A 178 6.41 20.50 14.81
CA LEU A 178 7.04 19.68 13.79
C LEU A 178 6.25 18.37 13.62
N TRP A 179 6.04 17.94 12.39
CA TRP A 179 5.43 16.63 12.09
C TRP A 179 6.28 15.87 11.09
N VAL A 180 6.51 14.57 11.34
CA VAL A 180 7.22 13.67 10.43
C VAL A 180 6.40 12.43 10.16
N THR A 181 6.32 12.02 8.88
CA THR A 181 5.78 10.71 8.50
C THR A 181 6.93 9.75 8.20
N ALA A 182 6.94 8.60 8.83
CA ALA A 182 7.88 7.52 8.61
C ALA A 182 7.18 6.38 7.84
N ASP A 183 7.75 5.80 6.86
CA ASP A 183 9.01 5.67 6.16
C ASP A 183 9.23 6.83 5.15
N PRO A 184 10.46 7.36 4.96
CA PRO A 184 11.78 6.86 5.46
C PRO A 184 12.00 7.05 6.96
N TRP A 185 12.59 6.03 7.59
CA TRP A 185 12.84 5.99 9.03
C TRP A 185 13.90 6.99 9.51
N SER A 186 14.79 7.39 8.62
CA SER A 186 15.78 8.44 8.85
C SER A 186 15.17 9.77 9.26
N GLY A 187 13.94 10.06 8.85
CA GLY A 187 13.15 11.21 9.29
C GLY A 187 12.98 11.30 10.81
N LEU A 188 12.91 10.14 11.50
CA LEU A 188 12.81 10.08 12.97
C LEU A 188 14.03 10.68 13.68
N SER A 189 15.23 10.41 13.18
CA SER A 189 16.46 10.98 13.75
C SER A 189 16.55 12.49 13.48
N VAL A 190 16.11 12.92 12.31
CA VAL A 190 16.15 14.32 11.87
C VAL A 190 15.18 15.16 12.69
N ILE A 191 13.92 14.78 12.78
CA ILE A 191 12.91 15.55 13.52
C ILE A 191 13.26 15.68 15.00
N ARG A 192 13.73 14.59 15.61
CA ARG A 192 14.18 14.59 16.99
C ARG A 192 15.34 15.57 17.22
N THR A 193 16.30 15.64 16.28
CA THR A 193 17.43 16.56 16.37
C THR A 193 16.98 18.01 16.23
N LEU A 194 16.11 18.29 15.24
CA LEU A 194 15.59 19.64 14.99
C LEU A 194 14.71 20.13 16.15
N SER A 195 13.81 19.28 16.64
CA SER A 195 12.97 19.58 17.81
C SER A 195 13.82 20.00 19.02
N LYS A 196 14.89 19.25 19.32
CA LYS A 196 15.80 19.58 20.44
C LYS A 196 16.55 20.90 20.26
N ARG A 197 16.98 21.19 19.03
CA ARG A 197 17.74 22.43 18.75
C ARG A 197 16.85 23.66 18.80
N LEU A 198 15.60 23.53 18.40
CA LEU A 198 14.67 24.65 18.25
C LEU A 198 13.70 24.79 19.43
N GLY A 199 13.62 23.78 20.32
CA GLY A 199 12.63 23.77 21.41
C GLY A 199 11.20 23.62 20.94
N VAL A 200 10.96 23.08 19.71
CA VAL A 200 9.64 22.95 19.12
C VAL A 200 9.14 21.51 19.30
N PRO A 201 7.91 21.28 19.81
CA PRO A 201 7.36 19.94 19.96
C PRO A 201 7.20 19.24 18.63
N PHE A 202 7.23 17.90 18.64
CA PHE A 202 7.05 17.12 17.42
C PHE A 202 6.06 15.97 17.57
N VAL A 203 5.37 15.68 16.49
CA VAL A 203 4.48 14.53 16.30
C VAL A 203 5.07 13.59 15.25
N VAL A 204 5.00 12.30 15.52
CA VAL A 204 5.47 11.25 14.61
C VAL A 204 4.30 10.46 14.08
N ASP A 205 4.30 10.19 12.78
CA ASP A 205 3.29 9.40 12.08
C ASP A 205 3.93 8.08 11.59
N PHE A 206 3.68 6.99 12.29
CA PHE A 206 4.12 5.65 11.93
C PHE A 206 3.12 5.01 10.97
N ARG A 207 3.44 5.01 9.67
CA ARG A 207 2.60 4.36 8.66
C ARG A 207 2.68 2.84 8.70
N ASP A 208 3.83 2.32 9.08
CA ASP A 208 4.13 0.91 9.30
C ASP A 208 4.88 0.78 10.64
N PRO A 209 4.89 -0.40 11.28
CA PRO A 209 5.70 -0.61 12.48
C PRO A 209 7.19 -0.54 12.14
N PHE A 210 7.99 0.17 12.97
CA PHE A 210 9.42 0.36 12.75
C PHE A 210 10.23 -0.85 13.21
N THR A 211 10.67 -0.87 14.47
CA THR A 211 11.49 -1.99 14.96
C THR A 211 10.65 -3.23 15.31
N LEU A 212 9.36 -3.04 15.53
CA LEU A 212 8.41 -4.13 15.81
C LEU A 212 7.91 -4.84 14.54
N CYS A 213 8.34 -4.42 13.34
CA CYS A 213 8.05 -5.13 12.10
C CYS A 213 8.92 -6.39 11.95
N PRO A 214 8.35 -7.62 12.00
CA PRO A 214 9.13 -8.85 11.94
C PRO A 214 9.95 -8.98 10.64
N ILE A 215 9.34 -8.63 9.50
CA ILE A 215 9.99 -8.70 8.17
C ILE A 215 11.19 -7.76 8.09
N ARG A 216 11.04 -6.52 8.59
CA ARG A 216 12.11 -5.55 8.60
C ARG A 216 13.22 -5.97 9.57
N SER A 217 12.84 -6.39 10.77
CA SER A 217 13.77 -6.81 11.79
C SER A 217 14.59 -8.03 11.35
N ALA A 218 14.00 -9.00 10.67
CA ALA A 218 14.71 -10.18 10.17
C ALA A 218 15.86 -9.84 9.21
N LYS A 219 15.76 -8.73 8.48
CA LYS A 219 16.78 -8.29 7.49
C LYS A 219 17.93 -7.48 8.08
N LYS A 220 17.86 -7.08 9.37
CA LYS A 220 18.85 -6.20 10.01
C LYS A 220 19.84 -6.98 10.86
N SER A 221 21.11 -6.54 10.84
CA SER A 221 22.13 -7.04 11.78
C SER A 221 21.77 -6.70 13.24
N ASN A 222 22.31 -7.44 14.20
CA ASN A 222 22.03 -7.20 15.62
C ASN A 222 22.44 -5.79 16.08
N TRP A 223 23.54 -5.26 15.54
CA TRP A 223 23.97 -3.89 15.81
C TRP A 223 22.96 -2.88 15.27
N ALA A 224 22.54 -3.01 14.02
CA ALA A 224 21.55 -2.12 13.41
C ALA A 224 20.21 -2.17 14.18
N LYS A 225 19.73 -3.37 14.56
CA LYS A 225 18.53 -3.55 15.41
C LYS A 225 18.64 -2.77 16.72
N LYS A 226 19.80 -2.86 17.40
CA LYS A 226 20.03 -2.17 18.67
C LYS A 226 20.01 -0.64 18.50
N VAL A 227 20.63 -0.14 17.45
CA VAL A 227 20.65 1.32 17.15
C VAL A 227 19.24 1.82 16.81
N GLU A 228 18.51 1.09 15.96
CA GLU A 228 17.13 1.44 15.60
C GLU A 228 16.19 1.38 16.81
N LYS A 229 16.31 0.34 17.66
CA LYS A 229 15.51 0.24 18.88
C LYS A 229 15.78 1.39 19.85
N ASN A 230 17.04 1.77 20.03
CA ASN A 230 17.40 2.92 20.85
C ASN A 230 16.84 4.23 20.30
N LEU A 231 16.81 4.39 18.96
CA LEU A 231 16.19 5.56 18.33
C LEU A 231 14.68 5.55 18.57
N GLU A 232 14.01 4.41 18.34
CA GLU A 232 12.57 4.27 18.53
C GLU A 232 12.15 4.60 19.96
N VAL A 233 12.85 4.05 20.96
CA VAL A 233 12.60 4.37 22.38
C VAL A 233 12.70 5.87 22.65
N LYS A 234 13.77 6.53 22.17
CA LYS A 234 13.95 7.97 22.36
C LYS A 234 12.87 8.79 21.65
N VAL A 235 12.48 8.39 20.44
CA VAL A 235 11.39 9.05 19.68
C VAL A 235 10.08 8.93 20.44
N ILE A 236 9.74 7.72 20.93
CA ILE A 236 8.52 7.50 21.70
C ILE A 236 8.51 8.28 23.01
N GLN A 237 9.65 8.38 23.70
CA GLN A 237 9.77 9.17 24.92
C GLN A 237 9.61 10.67 24.68
N GLU A 238 10.20 11.21 23.63
CA GLU A 238 10.35 12.64 23.38
C GLU A 238 9.24 13.23 22.48
N ALA A 239 8.57 12.43 21.66
CA ALA A 239 7.44 12.90 20.85
C ALA A 239 6.29 13.39 21.74
N ALA A 240 5.66 14.49 21.36
CA ALA A 240 4.47 15.01 22.03
C ALA A 240 3.24 14.14 21.73
N ALA A 241 3.13 13.60 20.50
CA ALA A 241 2.13 12.60 20.13
C ALA A 241 2.68 11.66 19.05
N ILE A 242 2.08 10.47 18.96
CA ILE A 242 2.45 9.42 18.01
C ILE A 242 1.18 8.94 17.32
N VAL A 243 1.19 8.94 15.99
CA VAL A 243 0.06 8.52 15.16
C VAL A 243 0.38 7.17 14.51
N PHE A 244 -0.60 6.28 14.50
CA PHE A 244 -0.57 5.00 13.79
C PHE A 244 -1.70 4.93 12.77
N THR A 245 -1.49 4.15 11.70
CA THR A 245 -2.45 4.04 10.60
C THR A 245 -3.37 2.82 10.67
N ALA A 246 -3.11 1.91 11.63
CA ALA A 246 -3.89 0.71 11.86
C ALA A 246 -3.96 0.39 13.36
N ASP A 247 -5.11 -0.09 13.81
CA ASP A 247 -5.40 -0.39 15.22
C ASP A 247 -4.50 -1.51 15.78
N GLU A 248 -4.27 -2.55 14.98
CA GLU A 248 -3.37 -3.65 15.39
C GLU A 248 -1.93 -3.15 15.63
N THR A 249 -1.47 -2.20 14.81
CA THR A 249 -0.15 -1.56 15.02
C THR A 249 -0.17 -0.70 16.27
N LEU A 250 -1.22 0.09 16.49
CA LEU A 250 -1.39 0.91 17.69
C LEU A 250 -1.34 0.04 18.96
N LYS A 251 -2.14 -1.01 19.02
CA LYS A 251 -2.16 -1.97 20.16
C LYS A 251 -0.80 -2.59 20.43
N LEU A 252 -0.11 -3.05 19.39
CA LEU A 252 1.24 -3.59 19.49
C LEU A 252 2.21 -2.60 20.14
N TYR A 253 2.12 -1.32 19.80
CA TYR A 253 2.97 -0.27 20.37
C TYR A 253 2.54 0.12 21.78
N GLN A 254 1.24 0.20 22.06
CA GLN A 254 0.73 0.47 23.42
C GLN A 254 1.15 -0.63 24.40
N GLU A 255 1.11 -1.90 24.00
CA GLU A 255 1.59 -3.02 24.81
C GLU A 255 3.12 -2.97 25.01
N SER A 256 3.88 -2.66 23.95
CA SER A 256 5.34 -2.63 23.99
C SER A 256 5.90 -1.42 24.75
N TYR A 257 5.14 -0.33 24.87
CA TYR A 257 5.53 0.95 25.45
C TYR A 257 4.42 1.54 26.34
N ALA A 258 3.89 0.74 27.24
CA ALA A 258 2.72 1.04 28.05
C ALA A 258 2.78 2.39 28.80
N LEU A 259 3.97 2.83 29.25
CA LEU A 259 4.18 4.11 29.92
C LEU A 259 3.94 5.35 29.03
N HIS A 260 3.78 5.16 27.72
CA HIS A 260 3.60 6.21 26.72
C HIS A 260 2.36 5.98 25.86
N ALA A 261 1.47 5.06 26.30
CA ALA A 261 0.26 4.70 25.55
C ALA A 261 -0.72 5.86 25.39
N ASP A 262 -0.73 6.78 26.35
CA ASP A 262 -1.60 7.98 26.42
C ASP A 262 -1.39 8.95 25.25
N LYS A 263 -0.18 8.98 24.66
CA LYS A 263 0.13 9.85 23.51
C LYS A 263 0.14 9.12 22.16
N MET A 264 -0.40 7.91 22.11
CA MET A 264 -0.53 7.08 20.92
C MET A 264 -1.95 7.13 20.36
N HIS A 265 -2.09 7.55 19.10
CA HIS A 265 -3.39 7.83 18.47
C HIS A 265 -3.53 7.08 17.16
N LEU A 266 -4.77 6.68 16.85
CA LEU A 266 -5.13 6.04 15.58
C LEU A 266 -5.68 7.09 14.60
N ILE A 267 -4.97 7.31 13.50
CA ILE A 267 -5.48 8.11 12.37
C ILE A 267 -5.19 7.32 11.09
N HIS A 268 -6.20 6.66 10.57
CA HIS A 268 -6.09 5.79 9.39
C HIS A 268 -5.55 6.51 8.15
N ASN A 269 -5.08 5.74 7.18
CA ASN A 269 -4.99 6.23 5.81
C ASN A 269 -6.39 6.55 5.28
N ALA A 270 -6.48 7.31 4.20
CA ALA A 270 -7.73 7.87 3.74
C ALA A 270 -7.85 7.85 2.22
N PHE A 271 -9.05 7.81 1.70
CA PHE A 271 -9.33 8.20 0.32
C PHE A 271 -9.46 9.73 0.22
N ASP A 272 -9.15 10.26 -0.96
CA ASP A 272 -9.20 11.71 -1.23
C ASP A 272 -9.93 11.96 -2.55
N TYR A 273 -11.19 11.59 -2.60
CA TYR A 273 -12.06 11.86 -3.75
C TYR A 273 -13.21 12.75 -3.31
N ASP A 274 -13.51 13.77 -4.10
CA ASP A 274 -14.74 14.52 -3.98
C ASP A 274 -15.93 13.71 -4.56
N PHE A 275 -15.95 12.42 -4.25
CA PHE A 275 -16.90 11.45 -4.75
C PHE A 275 -18.37 11.83 -4.47
N LEU A 276 -18.59 12.65 -3.42
CA LEU A 276 -19.92 13.10 -3.04
C LEU A 276 -20.43 14.26 -3.91
N ASN A 277 -19.54 14.99 -4.58
CA ASN A 277 -19.91 16.09 -5.45
C ASN A 277 -20.18 15.62 -6.89
N SER A 278 -19.49 14.56 -7.34
CA SER A 278 -19.67 14.04 -8.69
C SER A 278 -21.03 13.37 -8.91
N SER A 279 -21.61 12.70 -7.91
CA SER A 279 -22.94 12.09 -8.04
C SER A 279 -24.08 13.13 -8.11
N ALA A 280 -23.90 14.32 -7.54
CA ALA A 280 -24.87 15.40 -7.64
C ALA A 280 -24.69 16.29 -8.90
N GLN A 281 -23.46 16.29 -9.47
CA GLN A 281 -23.13 17.03 -10.70
C GLN A 281 -23.28 16.20 -11.97
N LEU A 282 -23.25 14.86 -11.87
CA LEU A 282 -23.46 13.96 -13.02
C LEU A 282 -24.84 14.15 -13.67
N ASP A 283 -25.87 14.53 -12.90
CA ASP A 283 -27.20 14.82 -13.46
C ASP A 283 -27.28 16.16 -14.23
N GLN A 284 -26.31 17.08 -14.00
CA GLN A 284 -26.28 18.39 -14.67
C GLN A 284 -25.24 18.52 -15.80
N ASN A 285 -24.22 17.66 -15.83
CA ASN A 285 -23.09 17.78 -16.76
C ASN A 285 -23.06 16.74 -17.89
N MET A 286 -24.03 15.83 -17.98
CA MET A 286 -24.08 14.81 -19.06
C MET A 286 -24.11 15.38 -20.48
N GLU A 287 -24.50 16.64 -20.66
CA GLU A 287 -24.51 17.30 -21.99
C GLU A 287 -23.17 17.98 -22.36
N LEU A 288 -22.29 18.27 -21.37
CA LEU A 288 -21.01 18.98 -21.62
C LEU A 288 -19.81 18.02 -21.79
N GLU A 289 -19.92 16.77 -21.33
CA GLU A 289 -18.80 15.81 -21.30
C GLU A 289 -18.55 15.07 -22.62
N GLN A 290 -19.46 15.14 -23.60
CA GLN A 290 -19.29 14.47 -24.91
C GLN A 290 -18.12 15.02 -25.75
N ASN A 291 -17.54 16.16 -25.38
CA ASN A 291 -16.45 16.81 -26.10
C ASN A 291 -15.09 16.79 -25.39
N ASN A 292 -14.97 16.12 -24.24
CA ASN A 292 -13.74 16.12 -23.47
C ASN A 292 -12.81 14.96 -23.92
N GLU A 293 -11.57 15.28 -24.23
CA GLU A 293 -10.51 14.33 -24.63
C GLU A 293 -10.30 13.24 -23.56
N LEU A 294 -10.57 13.60 -22.31
CA LEU A 294 -10.58 12.76 -21.11
C LEU A 294 -11.59 11.60 -21.22
N PHE A 295 -12.82 11.92 -21.67
CA PHE A 295 -13.90 10.95 -21.88
C PHE A 295 -13.57 9.97 -23.02
N ARG A 296 -12.86 10.46 -24.04
CA ARG A 296 -12.40 9.61 -25.17
C ARG A 296 -11.32 8.61 -24.73
N GLU A 297 -10.43 8.97 -23.82
CA GLU A 297 -9.41 8.04 -23.30
C GLU A 297 -9.98 7.01 -22.34
N THR A 298 -10.92 7.38 -21.47
CA THR A 298 -11.64 6.44 -20.59
C THR A 298 -12.46 5.45 -21.44
N ASN A 299 -13.10 5.93 -22.50
CA ASN A 299 -13.80 5.08 -23.45
C ASN A 299 -12.86 4.22 -24.30
N LYS A 300 -11.64 4.69 -24.63
CA LYS A 300 -10.60 3.84 -25.26
C LYS A 300 -10.11 2.74 -24.31
N LEU A 301 -10.00 3.02 -23.02
CA LEU A 301 -9.62 2.04 -22.02
C LEU A 301 -10.74 1.03 -21.77
N SER A 302 -12.00 1.49 -21.70
CA SER A 302 -13.18 0.63 -21.66
C SER A 302 -13.29 -0.22 -22.93
N ALA A 303 -13.11 0.39 -24.12
CA ALA A 303 -13.05 -0.31 -25.39
C ALA A 303 -11.87 -1.28 -25.51
N PHE A 304 -10.72 -1.00 -24.85
CA PHE A 304 -9.59 -1.91 -24.77
C PHE A 304 -9.89 -3.11 -23.85
N ILE A 305 -10.56 -2.87 -22.72
CA ILE A 305 -11.06 -3.94 -21.84
C ILE A 305 -12.03 -4.82 -22.63
N ASP A 306 -12.95 -4.22 -23.39
CA ASP A 306 -13.91 -4.93 -24.23
C ASP A 306 -13.25 -5.60 -25.44
N SER A 307 -12.24 -4.99 -26.06
CA SER A 307 -11.46 -5.57 -27.17
C SER A 307 -10.54 -6.70 -26.73
N SER A 308 -9.98 -6.65 -25.52
CA SER A 308 -9.19 -7.74 -24.94
C SER A 308 -10.06 -8.96 -24.64
N ALA A 309 -11.33 -8.71 -24.27
CA ALA A 309 -12.34 -9.78 -24.15
C ALA A 309 -12.80 -10.33 -25.52
N ASN A 310 -12.59 -9.57 -26.62
CA ASN A 310 -13.05 -9.90 -27.97
C ASN A 310 -11.96 -10.53 -28.87
N ARG A 311 -10.69 -10.54 -28.52
CA ARG A 311 -9.61 -11.13 -29.38
C ARG A 311 -9.77 -12.63 -29.64
N ASP A 312 -10.62 -13.31 -28.88
CA ASP A 312 -10.95 -14.73 -29.09
C ASP A 312 -12.17 -14.95 -30.04
N ARG A 313 -12.61 -13.94 -30.78
CA ARG A 313 -13.81 -14.02 -31.63
C ARG A 313 -13.56 -14.48 -33.07
N THR A 314 -12.42 -15.06 -33.41
CA THR A 314 -12.25 -15.72 -34.72
C THR A 314 -12.66 -17.18 -34.64
N SER A 315 -13.95 -17.48 -34.63
CA SER A 315 -14.63 -18.59 -35.30
C SER A 315 -16.08 -18.76 -34.83
N THR A 316 -16.97 -18.63 -35.80
CA THR A 316 -18.30 -19.26 -35.98
C THR A 316 -19.41 -19.05 -34.97
N SER A 317 -20.46 -18.61 -35.55
CA SER A 317 -21.93 -18.80 -35.32
C SER A 317 -22.66 -17.63 -34.68
N GLU A 318 -23.56 -17.12 -35.51
CA GLU A 318 -24.66 -16.18 -35.24
C GLU A 318 -25.61 -16.74 -34.17
N GLY A 319 -26.05 -15.87 -33.26
CA GLY A 319 -27.32 -16.09 -32.59
C GLY A 319 -27.34 -16.40 -31.09
N SER A 320 -26.44 -15.88 -30.24
CA SER A 320 -26.73 -15.79 -28.80
C SER A 320 -26.23 -14.46 -28.26
N SER A 321 -27.06 -13.71 -27.55
CA SER A 321 -26.67 -12.53 -26.76
C SER A 321 -25.65 -12.97 -25.71
N LYS A 322 -24.35 -12.85 -26.02
CA LYS A 322 -23.28 -13.18 -25.07
C LYS A 322 -23.33 -12.13 -23.96
N SER A 323 -23.68 -12.55 -22.76
CA SER A 323 -23.62 -11.71 -21.56
C SER A 323 -22.22 -11.17 -21.38
N GLU A 324 -22.10 -9.88 -21.04
CA GLU A 324 -20.81 -9.26 -20.68
C GLU A 324 -20.08 -10.06 -19.59
N PRO A 325 -18.73 -10.15 -19.63
CA PRO A 325 -17.97 -10.86 -18.62
C PRO A 325 -18.17 -10.22 -17.23
N PHE A 326 -18.15 -11.04 -16.19
CA PHE A 326 -18.08 -10.59 -14.80
C PHE A 326 -16.65 -10.16 -14.50
N LYS A 327 -16.44 -8.86 -14.23
CA LYS A 327 -15.14 -8.23 -14.18
C LYS A 327 -14.71 -8.00 -12.72
N LEU A 328 -13.61 -8.60 -12.31
CA LEU A 328 -12.95 -8.35 -11.04
C LEU A 328 -11.70 -7.51 -11.26
N LEU A 329 -11.35 -6.63 -10.30
CA LEU A 329 -10.14 -5.82 -10.33
C LEU A 329 -9.22 -6.13 -9.15
N PHE A 330 -7.93 -6.27 -9.41
CA PHE A 330 -6.87 -6.26 -8.42
C PHE A 330 -5.84 -5.19 -8.74
N LEU A 331 -5.68 -4.20 -7.86
CA LEU A 331 -4.62 -3.19 -7.94
C LEU A 331 -3.45 -3.61 -7.05
N GLY A 332 -2.34 -4.05 -7.66
CA GLY A 332 -1.19 -4.47 -6.87
C GLY A 332 -0.20 -5.33 -7.65
N LYS A 333 0.75 -5.90 -6.92
CA LYS A 333 1.74 -6.81 -7.48
C LYS A 333 1.36 -8.24 -7.13
N PHE A 334 1.27 -9.11 -8.12
CA PHE A 334 1.21 -10.54 -7.90
C PHE A 334 2.64 -11.09 -7.80
N ARG A 335 2.98 -11.59 -6.63
CA ARG A 335 4.28 -12.19 -6.31
C ARG A 335 4.08 -13.60 -5.79
N SER A 336 5.11 -14.44 -5.90
CA SER A 336 5.15 -15.77 -5.26
C SER A 336 4.95 -15.71 -3.73
N SER A 337 5.35 -14.59 -3.12
CA SER A 337 5.11 -14.31 -1.71
C SER A 337 3.73 -13.69 -1.41
N SER A 338 2.95 -13.35 -2.43
CA SER A 338 1.60 -12.80 -2.26
C SER A 338 0.58 -13.94 -2.08
N PRO A 339 -0.46 -13.77 -1.26
CA PRO A 339 -1.45 -14.80 -1.03
C PRO A 339 -2.45 -14.91 -2.20
N ILE A 340 -1.95 -15.09 -3.42
CA ILE A 340 -2.77 -15.28 -4.62
C ILE A 340 -3.36 -16.69 -4.70
N GLU A 341 -2.72 -17.66 -4.06
CA GLU A 341 -3.11 -19.08 -4.09
C GLU A 341 -4.57 -19.33 -3.68
N PRO A 342 -5.11 -18.72 -2.60
CA PRO A 342 -6.53 -18.87 -2.26
C PRO A 342 -7.46 -18.42 -3.39
N LEU A 343 -7.13 -17.31 -4.06
CA LEU A 343 -7.90 -16.82 -5.19
C LEU A 343 -7.83 -17.77 -6.39
N ILE A 344 -6.64 -18.29 -6.73
CA ILE A 344 -6.45 -19.32 -7.77
C ILE A 344 -7.31 -20.55 -7.45
N LYS A 345 -7.24 -21.07 -6.22
CA LYS A 345 -8.05 -22.21 -5.77
C LYS A 345 -9.55 -21.93 -5.93
N SER A 346 -10.00 -20.74 -5.56
CA SER A 346 -11.41 -20.36 -5.73
C SER A 346 -11.85 -20.35 -7.21
N PHE A 347 -10.98 -19.92 -8.13
CA PHE A 347 -11.24 -20.02 -9.57
C PHE A 347 -11.33 -21.47 -10.05
N LEU A 348 -10.53 -22.38 -9.49
CA LEU A 348 -10.62 -23.83 -9.78
C LEU A 348 -11.92 -24.43 -9.24
N VAL A 349 -12.40 -23.99 -8.07
CA VAL A 349 -13.73 -24.37 -7.54
C VAL A 349 -14.83 -23.87 -8.47
N ILE A 350 -14.78 -22.62 -8.94
CA ILE A 350 -15.75 -22.08 -9.92
C ILE A 350 -15.70 -22.91 -11.22
N LYS A 351 -14.48 -23.26 -11.70
CA LYS A 351 -14.32 -24.10 -12.89
C LYS A 351 -15.04 -25.44 -12.77
N LYS A 352 -14.97 -26.06 -11.58
CA LYS A 352 -15.57 -27.35 -11.28
C LYS A 352 -17.10 -27.25 -11.13
N ASN A 353 -17.59 -26.26 -10.38
CA ASN A 353 -18.98 -26.20 -9.93
C ASN A 353 -19.87 -25.33 -10.83
N HIS A 354 -19.32 -24.32 -11.51
CA HIS A 354 -20.02 -23.30 -12.29
C HIS A 354 -19.30 -23.02 -13.61
N SER A 355 -19.23 -24.01 -14.49
CA SER A 355 -18.44 -23.95 -15.74
C SER A 355 -18.81 -22.80 -16.67
N THR A 356 -20.12 -22.47 -16.76
CA THR A 356 -20.62 -21.32 -17.53
C THR A 356 -20.13 -20.01 -16.95
N PHE A 357 -20.19 -19.85 -15.64
CA PHE A 357 -19.66 -18.67 -14.96
C PHE A 357 -18.13 -18.59 -15.11
N PHE A 358 -17.42 -19.71 -14.97
CA PHE A 358 -15.99 -19.78 -15.18
C PHE A 358 -15.57 -19.29 -16.58
N SER A 359 -16.33 -19.62 -17.61
CA SER A 359 -16.05 -19.12 -18.96
C SER A 359 -16.22 -17.60 -19.09
N ASN A 360 -17.02 -16.98 -18.21
CA ASN A 360 -17.41 -15.56 -18.26
C ASN A 360 -16.79 -14.67 -17.16
N ILE A 361 -16.08 -15.22 -16.16
CA ILE A 361 -15.40 -14.44 -15.14
C ILE A 361 -14.00 -14.02 -15.61
N ARG A 362 -13.60 -12.77 -15.31
CA ARG A 362 -12.28 -12.20 -15.60
C ARG A 362 -11.75 -11.46 -14.40
N LEU A 363 -10.50 -11.68 -14.07
CA LEU A 363 -9.74 -10.86 -13.12
C LEU A 363 -8.75 -9.98 -13.88
N TYR A 364 -8.96 -8.70 -13.81
CA TYR A 364 -8.05 -7.70 -14.36
C TYR A 364 -7.06 -7.29 -13.28
N HIS A 365 -5.79 -7.30 -13.64
CA HIS A 365 -4.69 -7.00 -12.75
C HIS A 365 -3.92 -5.79 -13.25
N ILE A 366 -3.71 -4.78 -12.39
CA ILE A 366 -2.86 -3.63 -12.67
C ILE A 366 -1.67 -3.66 -11.71
N GLY A 367 -0.50 -3.92 -12.27
CA GLY A 367 0.75 -4.03 -11.52
C GLY A 367 1.73 -4.99 -12.18
N THR A 368 2.72 -5.43 -11.43
CA THR A 368 3.68 -6.42 -11.93
C THR A 368 3.21 -7.84 -11.60
N LEU A 369 3.36 -8.73 -12.58
CA LEU A 369 3.14 -10.17 -12.46
C LEU A 369 4.50 -10.85 -12.52
N GLU A 370 4.85 -11.63 -11.48
CA GLU A 370 6.08 -12.41 -11.46
C GLU A 370 5.98 -13.60 -12.44
N ASN A 371 7.10 -13.93 -13.07
CA ASN A 371 7.18 -15.04 -14.05
C ASN A 371 6.72 -16.38 -13.45
N GLN A 372 6.97 -16.61 -12.16
CA GLN A 372 6.55 -17.84 -11.50
C GLN A 372 5.02 -17.94 -11.39
N VAL A 373 4.36 -16.84 -11.00
CA VAL A 373 2.88 -16.77 -10.93
C VAL A 373 2.28 -16.93 -12.33
N GLN A 374 2.88 -16.29 -13.34
CA GLN A 374 2.44 -16.42 -14.72
C GLN A 374 2.47 -17.90 -15.19
N LYS A 375 3.59 -18.60 -14.96
CA LYS A 375 3.73 -20.03 -15.31
C LYS A 375 2.71 -20.90 -14.57
N GLU A 376 2.43 -20.59 -13.30
CA GLU A 376 1.41 -21.30 -12.53
C GLU A 376 0.01 -21.14 -13.16
N LEU A 377 -0.38 -19.91 -13.53
CA LEU A 377 -1.64 -19.64 -14.21
C LEU A 377 -1.73 -20.37 -15.58
N GLU A 378 -0.64 -20.42 -16.33
CA GLU A 378 -0.54 -21.15 -17.59
C GLU A 378 -0.74 -22.66 -17.37
N ASN A 379 -0.04 -23.25 -16.40
CA ASN A 379 -0.14 -24.68 -16.06
C ASN A 379 -1.55 -25.09 -15.60
N LEU A 380 -2.26 -24.21 -14.92
CA LEU A 380 -3.63 -24.45 -14.44
C LEU A 380 -4.70 -24.12 -15.49
N GLY A 381 -4.30 -23.59 -16.64
CA GLY A 381 -5.22 -23.19 -17.72
C GLY A 381 -6.12 -22.02 -17.32
N LEU A 382 -5.58 -21.07 -16.55
CA LEU A 382 -6.27 -19.88 -16.03
C LEU A 382 -5.89 -18.58 -16.76
N THR A 383 -5.06 -18.65 -17.79
CA THR A 383 -4.54 -17.47 -18.52
C THR A 383 -5.67 -16.59 -19.08
N ARG A 384 -6.76 -17.21 -19.50
CA ARG A 384 -7.94 -16.50 -20.03
C ARG A 384 -8.67 -15.71 -18.95
N GLN A 385 -8.64 -16.16 -17.69
CA GLN A 385 -9.33 -15.54 -16.56
C GLN A 385 -8.52 -14.42 -15.93
N PHE A 386 -7.19 -14.42 -16.07
CA PHE A 386 -6.28 -13.46 -15.47
C PHE A 386 -5.66 -12.55 -16.53
N ILE A 387 -6.06 -11.30 -16.59
CA ILE A 387 -5.67 -10.33 -17.61
C ILE A 387 -4.83 -9.23 -16.96
N SER A 388 -3.56 -9.11 -17.36
CA SER A 388 -2.70 -8.02 -16.90
C SER A 388 -2.89 -6.78 -17.76
N LEU A 389 -3.09 -5.63 -17.11
CA LEU A 389 -3.21 -4.33 -17.74
C LEU A 389 -1.99 -3.47 -17.44
N SER A 390 -1.72 -2.51 -18.30
CA SER A 390 -0.69 -1.50 -18.08
C SER A 390 -1.03 -0.63 -16.86
N PRO A 391 -0.02 -0.10 -16.14
CA PRO A 391 -0.24 0.86 -15.06
C PRO A 391 -1.03 2.06 -15.53
N ILE A 392 -1.97 2.52 -14.71
CA ILE A 392 -2.77 3.73 -14.94
C ILE A 392 -2.32 4.86 -14.01
N PRO A 393 -2.47 6.12 -14.40
CA PRO A 393 -2.26 7.26 -13.53
C PRO A 393 -3.15 7.20 -12.28
N TYR A 394 -2.63 7.70 -11.14
CA TYR A 394 -3.34 7.57 -9.87
C TYR A 394 -4.66 8.34 -9.83
N ASP A 395 -4.70 9.51 -10.45
CA ASP A 395 -5.88 10.36 -10.62
C ASP A 395 -7.02 9.69 -11.40
N ARG A 396 -6.69 8.68 -12.25
CA ARG A 396 -7.69 7.90 -13.01
C ARG A 396 -8.21 6.67 -12.28
N VAL A 397 -7.58 6.30 -11.16
CA VAL A 397 -7.98 5.10 -10.41
C VAL A 397 -9.43 5.14 -9.95
N PRO A 398 -10.00 6.27 -9.47
CA PRO A 398 -11.39 6.33 -9.03
C PRO A 398 -12.40 5.93 -10.11
N ASP A 399 -12.32 6.58 -11.27
CA ASP A 399 -13.25 6.33 -12.39
C ASP A 399 -13.03 4.94 -12.99
N PHE A 400 -11.78 4.49 -13.00
CA PHE A 400 -11.44 3.17 -13.52
C PHE A 400 -12.03 2.03 -12.68
N ILE A 401 -12.00 2.15 -11.37
CA ILE A 401 -12.52 1.14 -10.42
C ILE A 401 -14.02 0.89 -10.66
N GLU A 402 -14.77 1.91 -11.03
CA GLU A 402 -16.23 1.83 -11.23
C GLU A 402 -16.65 0.94 -12.42
N ASN A 403 -15.71 0.57 -13.30
CA ASN A 403 -15.98 -0.30 -14.46
C ASN A 403 -15.98 -1.80 -14.12
N PHE A 404 -15.89 -2.17 -12.85
CA PHE A 404 -15.77 -3.55 -12.40
C PHE A 404 -16.97 -3.98 -11.56
N ASP A 405 -17.16 -5.30 -11.47
CA ASP A 405 -18.25 -5.91 -10.68
C ASP A 405 -17.81 -6.29 -9.27
N GLY A 406 -16.49 -6.29 -9.01
CA GLY A 406 -15.91 -6.55 -7.69
C GLY A 406 -14.43 -6.21 -7.61
N LEU A 407 -13.97 -5.88 -6.41
CA LEU A 407 -12.62 -5.42 -6.12
C LEU A 407 -11.92 -6.43 -5.20
N ILE A 408 -10.78 -6.94 -5.62
CA ILE A 408 -10.03 -7.95 -4.86
C ILE A 408 -8.96 -7.27 -4.01
N SER A 409 -8.92 -7.60 -2.72
CA SER A 409 -7.88 -7.21 -1.79
C SER A 409 -7.23 -8.44 -1.17
N LEU A 410 -5.93 -8.64 -1.44
CA LEU A 410 -5.16 -9.76 -0.89
C LEU A 410 -4.35 -9.28 0.32
N LEU A 411 -4.52 -9.95 1.46
CA LEU A 411 -3.83 -9.64 2.71
C LEU A 411 -2.63 -10.56 2.89
N ASN A 412 -1.47 -9.98 3.14
CA ASN A 412 -0.28 -10.76 3.45
C ASN A 412 -0.32 -11.22 4.92
N PRO A 413 -0.27 -12.53 5.21
CA PRO A 413 -0.35 -13.05 6.58
C PRO A 413 0.74 -12.50 7.52
N ILE A 414 1.91 -12.16 6.98
CA ILE A 414 3.03 -11.61 7.76
C ILE A 414 2.83 -10.12 8.07
N ARG A 415 1.89 -9.46 7.38
CA ARG A 415 1.57 -8.03 7.51
C ARG A 415 0.13 -7.79 7.96
N ASN A 416 -0.45 -8.70 8.72
CA ASN A 416 -1.83 -8.61 9.20
C ASN A 416 -2.10 -7.39 10.09
N MET A 417 -1.05 -6.77 10.64
CA MET A 417 -1.12 -5.57 11.48
C MET A 417 -1.24 -4.25 10.71
N VAL A 418 -1.28 -4.27 9.38
CA VAL A 418 -1.43 -3.07 8.55
C VAL A 418 -2.54 -3.25 7.51
N ILE A 419 -3.29 -2.21 7.24
CA ILE A 419 -4.31 -2.21 6.19
C ILE A 419 -3.64 -1.83 4.86
N PRO A 420 -3.80 -2.62 3.78
CA PRO A 420 -3.25 -2.29 2.48
C PRO A 420 -3.73 -0.92 1.98
N SER A 421 -2.82 -0.11 1.43
CA SER A 421 -3.16 1.24 0.97
C SER A 421 -4.28 1.28 -0.07
N LYS A 422 -4.36 0.25 -0.94
CA LYS A 422 -5.40 0.13 -1.97
C LYS A 422 -6.80 -0.09 -1.42
N PHE A 423 -6.91 -0.62 -0.21
CA PHE A 423 -8.18 -0.74 0.48
C PHE A 423 -8.89 0.62 0.62
N TRP A 424 -8.13 1.66 0.92
CA TRP A 424 -8.67 3.01 1.06
C TRP A 424 -9.14 3.59 -0.28
N ASP A 425 -8.46 3.25 -1.39
CA ASP A 425 -8.90 3.62 -2.74
C ASP A 425 -10.19 2.88 -3.14
N TYR A 426 -10.37 1.63 -2.67
CA TYR A 426 -11.55 0.81 -2.94
C TYR A 426 -12.77 1.18 -2.09
N LEU A 427 -12.56 1.67 -0.88
CA LEU A 427 -13.62 1.87 0.11
C LEU A 427 -14.76 2.78 -0.38
N PRO A 428 -14.51 3.90 -1.08
CA PRO A 428 -15.57 4.76 -1.60
C PRO A 428 -16.23 4.24 -2.89
N ALA A 429 -15.60 3.30 -3.60
CA ALA A 429 -16.09 2.83 -4.91
C ALA A 429 -17.38 2.02 -4.81
N THR A 430 -18.15 1.95 -5.90
CA THR A 430 -19.44 1.21 -5.96
C THR A 430 -19.27 -0.31 -5.86
N PRO A 431 -18.31 -0.96 -6.57
CA PRO A 431 -18.20 -2.41 -6.55
C PRO A 431 -17.82 -2.95 -5.16
N PRO A 432 -18.36 -4.12 -4.74
CA PRO A 432 -18.05 -4.70 -3.45
C PRO A 432 -16.58 -5.16 -3.37
N ILE A 433 -15.99 -5.01 -2.17
CA ILE A 433 -14.64 -5.44 -1.89
C ILE A 433 -14.65 -6.89 -1.40
N ILE A 434 -13.88 -7.76 -2.04
CA ILE A 434 -13.63 -9.14 -1.62
C ILE A 434 -12.20 -9.19 -1.09
N SER A 435 -12.08 -9.22 0.23
CA SER A 435 -10.80 -9.30 0.92
C SER A 435 -10.47 -10.74 1.29
N ILE A 436 -9.25 -11.18 1.00
CA ILE A 436 -8.78 -12.55 1.27
C ILE A 436 -7.57 -12.49 2.20
N GLY A 437 -7.70 -13.11 3.36
CA GLY A 437 -6.73 -13.13 4.44
C GLY A 437 -7.28 -12.48 5.73
N THR A 438 -6.50 -12.52 6.79
CA THR A 438 -6.91 -12.11 8.15
C THR A 438 -6.47 -10.68 8.47
N ASN A 439 -7.42 -9.80 8.74
CA ASN A 439 -7.21 -8.51 9.41
C ASN A 439 -8.54 -8.10 10.06
N LEU A 440 -8.59 -8.11 11.40
CA LEU A 440 -9.83 -7.89 12.15
C LEU A 440 -10.39 -6.49 11.95
N GLU A 441 -9.55 -5.47 11.96
CA GLU A 441 -9.94 -4.07 11.75
C GLU A 441 -10.55 -3.85 10.36
N MET A 442 -9.93 -4.40 9.32
CA MET A 442 -10.44 -4.32 7.95
C MET A 442 -11.79 -5.04 7.81
N LYS A 443 -11.95 -6.21 8.45
CA LYS A 443 -13.22 -6.93 8.51
C LYS A 443 -14.32 -6.09 9.15
N GLU A 444 -14.00 -5.43 10.26
CA GLU A 444 -14.92 -4.53 10.95
C GLU A 444 -15.30 -3.32 10.08
N ILE A 445 -14.33 -2.68 9.42
CA ILE A 445 -14.58 -1.57 8.49
C ILE A 445 -15.50 -2.03 7.36
N LEU A 446 -15.22 -3.16 6.71
CA LEU A 446 -16.05 -3.69 5.62
C LEU A 446 -17.48 -3.97 6.08
N THR A 447 -17.64 -4.58 7.26
CA THR A 447 -18.97 -4.90 7.84
C THR A 447 -19.75 -3.62 8.19
N ASN A 448 -19.11 -2.69 8.92
CA ASN A 448 -19.74 -1.45 9.37
C ASN A 448 -20.10 -0.52 8.21
N THR A 449 -19.30 -0.50 7.17
CA THR A 449 -19.55 0.30 5.96
C THR A 449 -20.42 -0.44 4.93
N GLN A 450 -20.63 -1.74 5.08
CA GLN A 450 -21.31 -2.61 4.11
C GLN A 450 -20.68 -2.56 2.72
N ARG A 451 -19.32 -2.41 2.68
CA ARG A 451 -18.58 -2.23 1.42
C ARG A 451 -17.99 -3.54 0.88
N GLY A 452 -18.18 -4.66 1.54
CA GLY A 452 -17.64 -5.92 1.06
C GLY A 452 -17.58 -7.02 2.11
N TYR A 453 -16.76 -8.01 1.80
CA TYR A 453 -16.64 -9.25 2.55
C TYR A 453 -15.17 -9.57 2.79
N GLN A 454 -14.87 -10.19 3.93
CA GLN A 454 -13.54 -10.73 4.20
C GLN A 454 -13.63 -12.23 4.45
N PHE A 455 -12.73 -12.97 3.81
CA PHE A 455 -12.61 -14.42 3.90
C PHE A 455 -11.20 -14.79 4.38
N GLU A 456 -11.09 -15.84 5.16
CA GLU A 456 -9.80 -16.44 5.49
C GLU A 456 -9.22 -17.15 4.26
N SER A 457 -7.89 -17.28 4.21
CA SER A 457 -7.19 -17.84 3.05
C SER A 457 -7.56 -19.29 2.71
N PHE A 458 -8.11 -20.04 3.67
CA PHE A 458 -8.57 -21.43 3.45
C PHE A 458 -10.02 -21.53 2.96
N GLN A 459 -10.81 -20.45 2.99
CA GLN A 459 -12.23 -20.44 2.63
C GLN A 459 -12.44 -20.30 1.11
N THR A 460 -11.82 -21.17 0.34
CA THR A 460 -11.82 -21.07 -1.13
C THR A 460 -13.17 -21.39 -1.76
N GLU A 461 -13.95 -22.26 -1.15
CA GLU A 461 -15.32 -22.59 -1.57
C GLU A 461 -16.28 -21.44 -1.31
N GLU A 462 -16.18 -20.80 -0.14
CA GLU A 462 -17.02 -19.66 0.23
C GLU A 462 -16.69 -18.43 -0.63
N ILE A 463 -15.42 -18.21 -0.97
CA ILE A 463 -15.01 -17.17 -1.91
C ILE A 463 -15.63 -17.45 -3.29
N ALA A 464 -15.52 -18.67 -3.78
CA ALA A 464 -16.09 -19.08 -5.08
C ALA A 464 -17.60 -18.89 -5.11
N GLN A 465 -18.30 -19.34 -4.05
CA GLN A 465 -19.74 -19.17 -3.90
C GLN A 465 -20.14 -17.70 -3.86
N LYS A 466 -19.40 -16.86 -3.12
CA LYS A 466 -19.69 -15.42 -3.05
C LYS A 466 -19.51 -14.71 -4.40
N LEU A 467 -18.46 -15.05 -5.15
CA LEU A 467 -18.26 -14.53 -6.50
C LEU A 467 -19.41 -14.91 -7.45
N TYR A 468 -19.90 -16.15 -7.34
CA TYR A 468 -21.06 -16.60 -8.10
C TYR A 468 -22.35 -15.85 -7.71
N GLU A 469 -22.61 -15.66 -6.41
CA GLU A 469 -23.75 -14.88 -5.91
C GLU A 469 -23.73 -13.44 -6.43
N LEU A 470 -22.55 -12.78 -6.41
CA LEU A 470 -22.38 -11.42 -6.92
C LEU A 470 -22.66 -11.34 -8.43
N GLN A 471 -22.28 -12.37 -9.19
CA GLN A 471 -22.60 -12.45 -10.62
C GLN A 471 -24.12 -12.60 -10.85
N VAL A 472 -24.80 -13.44 -10.07
CA VAL A 472 -26.26 -13.61 -10.17
C VAL A 472 -26.99 -12.32 -9.79
N GLN A 473 -26.47 -11.59 -8.82
CA GLN A 473 -27.01 -10.31 -8.35
C GLN A 473 -26.54 -9.11 -9.19
N ARG A 474 -25.79 -9.34 -10.29
CA ARG A 474 -25.28 -8.28 -11.17
C ARG A 474 -26.43 -7.38 -11.64
N GLY A 475 -26.32 -6.09 -11.38
CA GLY A 475 -27.37 -5.11 -11.67
C GLY A 475 -28.29 -4.78 -10.49
N SER A 476 -28.40 -5.63 -9.46
CA SER A 476 -29.12 -5.30 -8.22
C SER A 476 -28.21 -4.54 -7.22
N PHE A 477 -26.88 -4.62 -7.38
CA PHE A 477 -25.87 -3.90 -6.60
C PHE A 477 -25.64 -2.47 -7.15
N SER A 478 -26.69 -1.83 -7.69
CA SER A 478 -26.59 -0.45 -8.15
C SER A 478 -26.67 0.49 -6.95
N LEU A 479 -25.54 1.05 -6.55
CA LEU A 479 -25.51 2.25 -5.69
C LEU A 479 -26.18 3.47 -6.36
N LYS A 480 -26.46 3.39 -7.68
CA LYS A 480 -27.07 4.48 -8.46
C LYS A 480 -28.52 4.78 -8.08
N SER A 481 -29.21 3.91 -7.35
CA SER A 481 -30.63 4.14 -7.01
C SER A 481 -30.95 4.24 -5.52
N GLY A 482 -29.95 4.41 -4.64
CA GLY A 482 -30.28 4.49 -3.23
C GLY A 482 -29.14 4.23 -2.26
N THR A 483 -27.93 4.70 -2.57
CA THR A 483 -26.91 4.77 -1.51
C THR A 483 -27.48 5.70 -0.44
N SER A 484 -28.15 5.08 0.53
CA SER A 484 -28.78 5.78 1.61
C SER A 484 -27.74 6.74 2.15
N LYS A 485 -28.12 8.00 2.36
CA LYS A 485 -27.34 9.06 3.04
C LYS A 485 -26.58 8.52 4.27
N LYS A 486 -27.14 7.45 4.87
CA LYS A 486 -26.58 6.69 5.97
C LYS A 486 -25.31 5.88 5.61
N HIS A 487 -25.19 5.32 4.42
CA HIS A 487 -23.97 4.62 3.97
C HIS A 487 -22.85 5.58 3.67
N LEU A 488 -23.14 6.69 3.01
CA LEU A 488 -22.18 7.75 2.75
C LEU A 488 -21.59 8.30 4.05
N ASN A 489 -22.41 8.55 5.07
CA ASN A 489 -21.97 9.01 6.38
C ASN A 489 -21.01 8.02 7.08
N ARG A 490 -21.16 6.71 6.85
CA ARG A 490 -20.26 5.68 7.41
C ARG A 490 -18.89 5.67 6.74
N ILE A 491 -18.82 6.03 5.46
CA ILE A 491 -17.58 6.05 4.67
C ILE A 491 -16.84 7.37 4.83
N VAL A 492 -17.54 8.50 4.90
CA VAL A 492 -16.97 9.87 4.97
C VAL A 492 -15.96 10.03 6.10
N ARG A 493 -16.13 9.33 7.23
CA ARG A 493 -15.14 9.33 8.32
C ARG A 493 -13.76 8.84 7.93
N PHE A 494 -13.61 8.15 6.78
CA PHE A 494 -12.34 7.70 6.23
C PHE A 494 -11.85 8.59 5.08
N SER A 495 -12.50 9.72 4.81
CA SER A 495 -12.03 10.69 3.83
C SER A 495 -10.80 11.45 4.34
N ALA A 496 -9.94 11.89 3.43
CA ALA A 496 -8.76 12.69 3.76
C ALA A 496 -9.13 13.96 4.54
N LYS A 497 -10.21 14.62 4.15
CA LYS A 497 -10.73 15.81 4.85
C LYS A 497 -11.09 15.53 6.31
N HIS A 498 -11.75 14.38 6.58
CA HIS A 498 -12.12 14.00 7.95
C HIS A 498 -10.88 13.62 8.77
N LYS A 499 -9.97 12.79 8.19
CA LYS A 499 -8.74 12.40 8.88
C LYS A 499 -7.79 13.57 9.12
N THR A 500 -7.83 14.59 8.27
CA THR A 500 -7.07 15.83 8.50
C THR A 500 -7.64 16.61 9.67
N ARG A 501 -8.96 16.62 9.89
CA ARG A 501 -9.54 17.23 11.10
C ARG A 501 -9.09 16.52 12.37
N GLU A 502 -9.13 15.17 12.40
CA GLU A 502 -8.60 14.39 13.53
C GLU A 502 -7.13 14.73 13.81
N LEU A 503 -6.31 14.86 12.76
CA LEU A 503 -4.91 15.25 12.89
C LEU A 503 -4.75 16.70 13.37
N SER A 504 -5.56 17.62 12.88
CA SER A 504 -5.59 19.02 13.30
C SER A 504 -5.96 19.15 14.79
N ASP A 505 -6.98 18.43 15.24
CA ASP A 505 -7.41 18.42 16.65
C ASP A 505 -6.28 17.89 17.54
N LEU A 506 -5.59 16.84 17.12
CA LEU A 506 -4.40 16.33 17.81
C LEU A 506 -3.29 17.40 17.88
N PHE A 507 -2.99 18.07 16.78
CA PHE A 507 -1.97 19.12 16.73
C PHE A 507 -2.30 20.28 17.66
N LEU A 508 -3.57 20.72 17.68
CA LEU A 508 -4.03 21.77 18.59
C LEU A 508 -3.90 21.36 20.06
N SER A 509 -4.16 20.09 20.39
CA SER A 509 -3.96 19.59 21.76
C SER A 509 -2.49 19.62 22.18
N VAL A 510 -1.56 19.28 21.26
CA VAL A 510 -0.11 19.32 21.52
C VAL A 510 0.41 20.75 21.72
N ILE A 511 -0.12 21.73 20.98
CA ILE A 511 0.36 23.13 21.08
C ILE A 511 -0.17 23.82 22.34
N LYS A 512 -1.34 23.42 22.84
CA LYS A 512 -1.96 24.01 24.03
C LYS A 512 -1.34 23.53 25.34
N ASN A 513 -0.69 22.36 25.33
CA ASN A 513 0.02 21.78 26.48
C ASN A 513 1.49 22.25 26.50
#